data_87d6bd73aa096975c7ca393327d31fa8
#
_entry.id   87d6bd73aa096975c7ca393327d31fa8
#
_cell.length_a   1.000
_cell.length_b   1.000
_cell.length_c   1.000
_cell.angle_alpha   90.00
_cell.angle_beta   90.00
_cell.angle_gamma   90.00
#
_symmetry.space_group_name_H-M   'P 1'
#
loop_
_entity.id
_entity.type
_entity.pdbx_description
1 polymer ?
#
loop_
_entity_poly.entity_id
_entity_poly.type
_entity_poly.pdbx_seq_one_letter_code
_entity_poly.pdbx_strand_id
1 'polypeptide(L)'
;MKANINTCFKKDLDYLYNTLGKHPIFVREQNKQKDFKLYYETLLKNFQCNNFEELILFSSKLTAFFSDGHTNIEIPYTTNDMCIHLPCEWENENNDNLLLVENIYGISSKSKIVRIENLTITELIDKMMEMIPHENRYLVKSRMIHYPYLNYHVFSSLNLERMFGKKDSYRIEFCENGELVTKVISLVKYDNYPSFNDDALPFHYEIKDDTIFVYIDACIYNQNYQDFLHEVAMICNKNSIQHMVLDLSKNMGGTTSVIDEFISYTHVTNYQPYSTIDYSCDTEKIIEDRRKGRINSPKEYLFPEDIQVKVGYDTFSAARTFAVTLIDNNIAKLLEGCSGGKPNSFGAPIKDYLPVSKIKFRVSTRYFMRPDGTRDSEESIRKIVR
;
A
#
# COMPACT_ATOMS: atom_id res chain seq x y z
N MET A 1 31.57 20.11 -10.61
CA MET A 1 31.24 20.82 -9.36
C MET A 1 31.07 19.77 -8.27
N LYS A 2 31.79 19.83 -7.12
CA LYS A 2 31.55 18.95 -5.99
C LYS A 2 30.22 19.38 -5.37
N ALA A 3 29.27 18.45 -5.26
CA ALA A 3 27.99 18.69 -4.59
C ALA A 3 28.25 19.20 -3.15
N ASN A 4 27.73 20.37 -2.83
CA ASN A 4 27.80 20.94 -1.47
C ASN A 4 26.73 20.24 -0.61
N ILE A 5 26.99 18.98 -0.23
CA ILE A 5 26.15 18.30 0.75
C ILE A 5 26.48 18.89 2.11
N ASN A 6 25.48 19.46 2.78
CA ASN A 6 25.62 19.88 4.17
C ASN A 6 26.16 18.67 4.97
N THR A 7 27.25 18.90 5.73
CA THR A 7 27.97 17.81 6.43
C THR A 7 27.07 16.99 7.37
N CYS A 8 25.98 17.60 7.87
CA CYS A 8 25.00 16.94 8.72
C CYS A 8 24.15 15.96 7.91
N PHE A 9 23.62 16.35 6.75
CA PHE A 9 22.80 15.47 5.92
C PHE A 9 23.59 14.34 5.26
N LYS A 10 24.91 14.57 5.05
CA LYS A 10 25.77 13.48 4.58
C LYS A 10 25.79 12.28 5.55
N LYS A 11 25.78 12.51 6.86
CA LYS A 11 25.73 11.43 7.85
C LYS A 11 24.43 10.63 7.74
N ASP A 12 23.30 11.31 7.52
CA ASP A 12 22.01 10.67 7.33
C ASP A 12 21.98 9.83 6.05
N LEU A 13 22.48 10.36 4.95
CA LEU A 13 22.52 9.66 3.66
C LEU A 13 23.47 8.45 3.69
N ASP A 14 24.66 8.59 4.27
CA ASP A 14 25.61 7.47 4.42
C ASP A 14 25.00 6.36 5.32
N TYR A 15 24.31 6.75 6.39
CA TYR A 15 23.65 5.80 7.29
C TYR A 15 22.52 5.05 6.57
N LEU A 16 21.66 5.79 5.86
CA LEU A 16 20.56 5.21 5.08
C LEU A 16 21.09 4.25 4.00
N TYR A 17 22.08 4.69 3.22
CA TYR A 17 22.70 3.86 2.19
C TYR A 17 23.25 2.55 2.75
N ASN A 18 24.01 2.62 3.86
CA ASN A 18 24.60 1.44 4.49
C ASN A 18 23.53 0.49 5.06
N THR A 19 22.44 1.04 5.64
CA THR A 19 21.35 0.22 6.18
C THR A 19 20.54 -0.43 5.07
N LEU A 20 20.24 0.30 4.01
CA LEU A 20 19.59 -0.22 2.80
C LEU A 20 20.44 -1.29 2.09
N GLY A 21 21.78 -1.23 2.23
CA GLY A 21 22.70 -2.25 1.74
C GLY A 21 22.50 -3.65 2.34
N LYS A 22 21.68 -3.77 3.38
CA LYS A 22 21.29 -5.05 4.01
C LYS A 22 19.96 -5.62 3.47
N HIS A 23 19.35 -4.97 2.49
CA HIS A 23 18.06 -5.41 1.94
C HIS A 23 18.18 -6.78 1.27
N PRO A 24 17.23 -7.72 1.49
CA PRO A 24 17.29 -9.10 0.95
C PRO A 24 17.40 -9.21 -0.56
N ILE A 25 17.03 -8.17 -1.30
CA ILE A 25 17.11 -8.14 -2.76
C ILE A 25 18.53 -8.41 -3.26
N PHE A 26 19.58 -7.99 -2.53
CA PHE A 26 20.97 -8.16 -2.92
C PHE A 26 21.45 -9.61 -2.84
N VAL A 27 20.80 -10.43 -2.01
CA VAL A 27 21.05 -11.89 -1.99
C VAL A 27 20.32 -12.58 -3.13
N ARG A 28 19.13 -12.10 -3.50
CA ARG A 28 18.29 -12.71 -4.53
C ARG A 28 18.64 -12.32 -5.96
N GLU A 29 19.15 -11.10 -6.17
CA GLU A 29 19.48 -10.53 -7.47
C GLU A 29 20.94 -10.09 -7.52
N GLN A 30 21.82 -10.92 -8.09
CA GLN A 30 23.28 -10.76 -8.02
C GLN A 30 23.84 -9.40 -8.49
N ASN A 31 23.20 -8.76 -9.47
CA ASN A 31 23.68 -7.48 -10.01
C ASN A 31 23.11 -6.25 -9.27
N LYS A 32 22.09 -6.44 -8.46
CA LYS A 32 21.31 -5.32 -7.86
C LYS A 32 22.16 -4.44 -6.93
N GLN A 33 23.16 -5.03 -6.26
CA GLN A 33 24.05 -4.26 -5.39
C GLN A 33 24.92 -3.27 -6.17
N LYS A 34 25.41 -3.68 -7.36
CA LYS A 34 26.18 -2.80 -8.25
C LYS A 34 25.30 -1.67 -8.79
N ASP A 35 24.07 -1.99 -9.20
CA ASP A 35 23.11 -1.02 -9.69
C ASP A 35 22.72 -0.01 -8.61
N PHE A 36 22.53 -0.47 -7.38
CA PHE A 36 22.22 0.40 -6.23
C PHE A 36 23.36 1.38 -5.93
N LYS A 37 24.60 0.91 -5.95
CA LYS A 37 25.77 1.79 -5.79
C LYS A 37 25.82 2.85 -6.87
N LEU A 38 25.65 2.48 -8.13
CA LEU A 38 25.65 3.42 -9.26
C LEU A 38 24.52 4.43 -9.15
N TYR A 39 23.33 3.98 -8.75
CA TYR A 39 22.17 4.83 -8.51
C TYR A 39 22.43 5.85 -7.40
N TYR A 40 22.97 5.41 -6.26
CA TYR A 40 23.35 6.30 -5.16
C TYR A 40 24.39 7.34 -5.59
N GLU A 41 25.45 6.94 -6.29
CA GLU A 41 26.46 7.86 -6.83
C GLU A 41 25.87 8.88 -7.82
N THR A 42 24.89 8.43 -8.62
CA THR A 42 24.19 9.30 -9.57
C THR A 42 23.32 10.32 -8.84
N LEU A 43 22.59 9.90 -7.82
CA LEU A 43 21.82 10.82 -6.98
C LEU A 43 22.73 11.84 -6.31
N LEU A 44 23.86 11.44 -5.75
CA LEU A 44 24.84 12.35 -5.11
C LEU A 44 25.41 13.39 -6.08
N LYS A 45 25.56 13.07 -7.36
CA LYS A 45 26.03 14.02 -8.39
C LYS A 45 24.97 15.05 -8.78
N ASN A 46 23.71 14.62 -8.81
CA ASN A 46 22.60 15.40 -9.35
C ASN A 46 21.81 16.16 -8.26
N PHE A 47 22.01 15.80 -7.01
CA PHE A 47 21.30 16.38 -5.88
C PHE A 47 22.21 17.22 -5.01
N GLN A 48 21.76 18.47 -4.74
CA GLN A 48 22.32 19.29 -3.65
C GLN A 48 21.40 19.08 -2.44
N CYS A 49 21.90 18.40 -1.41
CA CYS A 49 21.13 18.18 -0.18
C CYS A 49 21.42 19.33 0.80
N ASN A 50 20.81 20.49 0.57
CA ASN A 50 21.08 21.72 1.33
C ASN A 50 20.03 22.01 2.42
N ASN A 51 18.84 21.40 2.29
CA ASN A 51 17.71 21.58 3.20
C ASN A 51 17.00 20.26 3.49
N PHE A 52 16.02 20.30 4.38
CA PHE A 52 15.30 19.12 4.84
C PHE A 52 14.41 18.51 3.73
N GLU A 53 13.82 19.32 2.88
CA GLU A 53 12.97 18.88 1.78
C GLU A 53 13.78 18.10 0.73
N GLU A 54 15.01 18.56 0.44
CA GLU A 54 15.93 17.86 -0.46
C GLU A 54 16.40 16.53 0.14
N LEU A 55 16.61 16.45 1.49
CA LEU A 55 16.91 15.21 2.18
C LEU A 55 15.77 14.21 2.07
N ILE A 56 14.53 14.66 2.29
CA ILE A 56 13.32 13.81 2.13
C ILE A 56 13.26 13.26 0.70
N LEU A 57 13.44 14.12 -0.30
CA LEU A 57 13.36 13.71 -1.68
C LEU A 57 14.43 12.68 -2.05
N PHE A 58 15.69 12.95 -1.66
CA PHE A 58 16.79 12.03 -1.90
C PHE A 58 16.51 10.65 -1.26
N SER A 59 16.11 10.67 0.01
CA SER A 59 15.82 9.46 0.76
C SER A 59 14.62 8.70 0.19
N SER A 60 13.57 9.39 -0.25
CA SER A 60 12.41 8.78 -0.94
C SER A 60 12.83 8.10 -2.23
N LYS A 61 13.63 8.77 -3.08
CA LYS A 61 14.16 8.17 -4.33
C LYS A 61 15.03 6.96 -4.03
N LEU A 62 15.88 7.05 -3.01
CA LEU A 62 16.78 5.95 -2.65
C LEU A 62 16.00 4.70 -2.19
N THR A 63 14.92 4.88 -1.42
CA THR A 63 14.06 3.76 -0.99
C THR A 63 13.20 3.21 -2.12
N ALA A 64 12.74 4.05 -3.06
CA ALA A 64 11.97 3.62 -4.22
C ALA A 64 12.74 2.68 -5.18
N PHE A 65 14.09 2.74 -5.16
CA PHE A 65 14.94 1.85 -5.95
C PHE A 65 14.64 0.35 -5.75
N PHE A 66 14.19 -0.04 -4.55
CA PHE A 66 14.01 -1.45 -4.18
C PHE A 66 12.74 -2.08 -4.77
N SER A 67 11.83 -1.29 -5.33
CA SER A 67 10.52 -1.77 -5.78
C SER A 67 9.83 -2.61 -4.69
N ASP A 68 9.92 -2.13 -3.45
CA ASP A 68 9.41 -2.77 -2.23
C ASP A 68 8.63 -1.76 -1.38
N GLY A 69 7.34 -1.96 -1.27
CA GLY A 69 6.46 -1.07 -0.51
C GLY A 69 6.75 -1.01 1.00
N HIS A 70 7.45 -1.99 1.56
CA HIS A 70 7.80 -2.01 2.98
C HIS A 70 9.14 -1.31 3.29
N THR A 71 10.01 -1.11 2.29
CA THR A 71 11.25 -0.35 2.42
C THR A 71 10.98 1.10 2.04
N ASN A 72 10.84 1.97 3.05
CA ASN A 72 10.36 3.33 2.86
C ASN A 72 10.88 4.30 3.93
N ILE A 73 10.70 5.61 3.69
CA ILE A 73 10.74 6.65 4.71
C ILE A 73 9.33 7.17 4.96
N GLU A 74 9.05 7.63 6.17
CA GLU A 74 7.73 8.11 6.58
C GLU A 74 7.85 9.49 7.22
N ILE A 75 7.29 10.49 6.57
CA ILE A 75 7.21 11.86 7.07
C ILE A 75 5.73 12.13 7.38
N PRO A 76 5.29 11.97 8.64
CA PRO A 76 3.92 12.26 9.01
C PRO A 76 3.61 13.75 8.79
N TYR A 77 2.35 14.05 8.49
CA TYR A 77 1.88 15.42 8.49
C TYR A 77 1.96 16.03 9.88
N THR A 78 2.21 17.32 9.92
CA THR A 78 2.10 18.16 11.12
C THR A 78 0.98 19.19 10.92
N THR A 79 0.52 19.82 11.99
CA THR A 79 -0.51 20.85 11.96
C THR A 79 -0.15 22.08 11.12
N ASN A 80 1.14 22.28 10.85
CA ASN A 80 1.64 23.40 10.04
C ASN A 80 1.81 23.06 8.56
N ASP A 81 1.72 21.79 8.19
CA ASP A 81 1.86 21.38 6.79
C ASP A 81 0.65 21.84 5.99
N MET A 82 0.91 22.18 4.73
CA MET A 82 -0.09 22.70 3.81
C MET A 82 -0.39 21.67 2.72
N CYS A 83 -1.62 21.63 2.27
CA CYS A 83 -2.05 20.78 1.16
C CYS A 83 -3.19 21.43 0.37
N ILE A 84 -3.47 20.92 -0.81
CA ILE A 84 -4.76 21.14 -1.47
C ILE A 84 -5.74 20.12 -0.91
N HIS A 85 -6.88 20.59 -0.39
CA HIS A 85 -7.95 19.71 0.06
C HIS A 85 -8.82 19.29 -1.14
N LEU A 86 -8.60 18.08 -1.65
CA LEU A 86 -9.35 17.47 -2.75
C LEU A 86 -9.66 16.01 -2.41
N PRO A 87 -10.79 15.75 -1.74
CA PRO A 87 -11.28 14.41 -1.51
C PRO A 87 -11.57 13.72 -2.85
N CYS A 88 -10.84 12.65 -3.15
CA CYS A 88 -10.93 11.99 -4.43
C CYS A 88 -10.68 10.49 -4.32
N GLU A 89 -11.13 9.76 -5.32
CA GLU A 89 -10.96 8.31 -5.46
C GLU A 89 -10.61 7.94 -6.91
N TRP A 90 -9.99 6.78 -7.10
CA TRP A 90 -9.76 6.24 -8.44
C TRP A 90 -11.05 5.60 -8.97
N GLU A 91 -11.40 5.91 -10.22
CA GLU A 91 -12.63 5.36 -10.84
C GLU A 91 -12.61 3.83 -10.92
N ASN A 92 -11.51 3.26 -11.40
CA ASN A 92 -11.28 1.82 -11.47
C ASN A 92 -9.80 1.50 -11.73
N GLU A 93 -9.46 0.20 -11.76
CA GLU A 93 -8.10 -0.28 -11.97
C GLU A 93 -7.57 -0.13 -13.41
N ASN A 94 -8.45 0.00 -14.40
CA ASN A 94 -8.08 -0.05 -15.82
C ASN A 94 -7.68 1.31 -16.41
N ASN A 95 -7.88 2.39 -15.65
CA ASN A 95 -7.57 3.75 -16.08
C ASN A 95 -6.93 4.59 -14.96
N ASP A 96 -6.47 5.78 -15.31
CA ASP A 96 -5.91 6.76 -14.39
C ASP A 96 -6.90 7.91 -14.10
N ASN A 97 -8.20 7.62 -14.10
CA ASN A 97 -9.22 8.61 -13.80
C ASN A 97 -9.33 8.81 -12.28
N LEU A 98 -9.07 10.02 -11.84
CA LEU A 98 -9.20 10.45 -10.46
C LEU A 98 -10.47 11.30 -10.34
N LEU A 99 -11.43 10.87 -9.53
CA LEU A 99 -12.75 11.47 -9.41
C LEU A 99 -12.93 12.16 -8.05
N LEU A 100 -13.63 13.28 -8.02
CA LEU A 100 -14.06 13.89 -6.75
C LEU A 100 -15.11 13.01 -6.06
N VAL A 101 -14.99 12.82 -4.75
CA VAL A 101 -15.99 12.07 -3.96
C VAL A 101 -17.13 12.95 -3.47
N GLU A 102 -16.92 14.27 -3.41
CA GLU A 102 -17.93 15.23 -2.94
C GLU A 102 -17.93 16.52 -3.78
N ASN A 103 -18.98 17.32 -3.63
CA ASN A 103 -19.05 18.64 -4.25
C ASN A 103 -18.09 19.60 -3.53
N ILE A 104 -17.11 20.14 -4.24
CA ILE A 104 -16.10 21.05 -3.67
C ILE A 104 -15.66 22.11 -4.68
N TYR A 105 -15.37 23.32 -4.23
CA TYR A 105 -14.96 24.48 -5.06
C TYR A 105 -15.92 24.82 -6.20
N GLY A 106 -17.21 24.45 -6.06
CA GLY A 106 -18.22 24.63 -7.10
C GLY A 106 -18.06 23.66 -8.26
N ILE A 107 -17.42 22.51 -8.03
CA ILE A 107 -17.33 21.36 -8.93
C ILE A 107 -18.12 20.22 -8.31
N SER A 108 -18.89 19.51 -9.12
CA SER A 108 -19.74 18.40 -8.68
C SER A 108 -18.91 17.14 -8.35
N SER A 109 -19.42 16.34 -7.42
CA SER A 109 -18.88 15.00 -7.17
C SER A 109 -18.88 14.15 -8.45
N LYS A 110 -17.97 13.18 -8.53
CA LYS A 110 -17.70 12.35 -9.71
C LYS A 110 -17.14 13.11 -10.93
N SER A 111 -16.89 14.43 -10.83
CA SER A 111 -16.11 15.12 -11.85
C SER A 111 -14.67 14.60 -11.84
N LYS A 112 -14.11 14.42 -13.03
CA LYS A 112 -12.75 13.91 -13.20
C LYS A 112 -11.72 15.02 -13.02
N ILE A 113 -10.69 14.79 -12.21
CA ILE A 113 -9.49 15.62 -12.15
C ILE A 113 -8.63 15.26 -13.38
N VAL A 114 -8.42 16.21 -14.30
CA VAL A 114 -7.72 15.96 -15.56
C VAL A 114 -6.24 16.31 -15.44
N ARG A 115 -5.96 17.44 -14.78
CA ARG A 115 -4.62 18.02 -14.78
C ARG A 115 -4.38 18.90 -13.54
N ILE A 116 -3.15 18.90 -13.06
CA ILE A 116 -2.65 19.89 -12.10
C ILE A 116 -1.56 20.68 -12.81
N GLU A 117 -1.72 21.99 -12.91
CA GLU A 117 -0.86 22.88 -13.69
C GLU A 117 -0.71 22.36 -15.14
N ASN A 118 0.49 21.96 -15.52
CA ASN A 118 0.81 21.46 -16.86
C ASN A 118 0.91 19.92 -16.94
N LEU A 119 0.70 19.18 -15.83
CA LEU A 119 0.80 17.73 -15.81
C LEU A 119 -0.58 17.06 -15.73
N THR A 120 -0.80 16.06 -16.56
CA THR A 120 -1.94 15.15 -16.48
C THR A 120 -1.82 14.23 -15.26
N ILE A 121 -2.92 13.61 -14.86
CA ILE A 121 -2.89 12.65 -13.72
C ILE A 121 -1.96 11.47 -14.01
N THR A 122 -1.92 10.96 -15.24
CA THR A 122 -0.97 9.90 -15.65
C THR A 122 0.48 10.32 -15.47
N GLU A 123 0.85 11.52 -15.94
CA GLU A 123 2.20 12.06 -15.77
C GLU A 123 2.56 12.32 -14.31
N LEU A 124 1.57 12.70 -13.47
CA LEU A 124 1.77 12.82 -12.03
C LEU A 124 2.06 11.47 -11.37
N ILE A 125 1.31 10.40 -11.74
CA ILE A 125 1.59 9.04 -11.25
C ILE A 125 3.02 8.64 -11.62
N ASP A 126 3.45 8.85 -12.86
CA ASP A 126 4.79 8.49 -13.33
C ASP A 126 5.89 9.22 -12.54
N LYS A 127 5.69 10.51 -12.25
CA LYS A 127 6.62 11.28 -11.38
C LYS A 127 6.62 10.78 -9.93
N MET A 128 5.46 10.43 -9.40
CA MET A 128 5.36 9.90 -8.03
C MET A 128 5.96 8.50 -7.90
N MET A 129 5.94 7.68 -8.95
CA MET A 129 6.61 6.37 -8.97
C MET A 129 8.12 6.46 -8.71
N GLU A 130 8.77 7.56 -9.09
CA GLU A 130 10.20 7.75 -8.80
C GLU A 130 10.52 7.89 -7.31
N MET A 131 9.52 8.14 -6.46
CA MET A 131 9.70 8.50 -5.05
C MET A 131 8.89 7.67 -4.07
N ILE A 132 7.78 7.12 -4.53
CA ILE A 132 6.95 6.23 -3.74
C ILE A 132 7.52 4.81 -3.85
N PRO A 133 8.03 4.23 -2.78
CA PRO A 133 8.40 2.81 -2.78
C PRO A 133 7.17 1.97 -3.10
N HIS A 134 7.26 1.15 -4.13
CA HIS A 134 6.11 0.41 -4.65
C HIS A 134 6.53 -0.90 -5.29
N GLU A 135 5.64 -1.86 -5.29
CA GLU A 135 5.79 -3.14 -5.98
C GLU A 135 5.10 -3.12 -7.35
N ASN A 136 4.05 -2.29 -7.48
CA ASN A 136 3.31 -2.06 -8.72
C ASN A 136 2.67 -0.65 -8.75
N ARG A 137 2.12 -0.26 -9.91
CA ARG A 137 1.46 1.05 -10.11
C ARG A 137 0.25 1.27 -9.21
N TYR A 138 -0.47 0.20 -8.84
CA TYR A 138 -1.66 0.30 -7.99
C TYR A 138 -1.31 0.78 -6.58
N LEU A 139 -0.19 0.31 -6.01
CA LEU A 139 0.30 0.80 -4.72
C LEU A 139 0.69 2.28 -4.77
N VAL A 140 1.22 2.77 -5.89
CA VAL A 140 1.49 4.20 -6.07
C VAL A 140 0.18 4.99 -6.04
N LYS A 141 -0.84 4.54 -6.78
CA LYS A 141 -2.18 5.16 -6.79
C LYS A 141 -2.77 5.26 -5.37
N SER A 142 -2.72 4.16 -4.60
CA SER A 142 -3.15 4.15 -3.20
C SER A 142 -2.42 5.22 -2.39
N ARG A 143 -1.09 5.22 -2.43
CA ARG A 143 -0.27 6.12 -1.61
C ARG A 143 -0.36 7.58 -1.99
N MET A 144 -0.62 7.90 -3.25
CA MET A 144 -0.77 9.27 -3.72
C MET A 144 -1.94 10.02 -3.07
N ILE A 145 -3.02 9.32 -2.69
CA ILE A 145 -4.26 9.95 -2.22
C ILE A 145 -4.77 9.45 -0.87
N HIS A 146 -4.43 8.22 -0.47
CA HIS A 146 -4.96 7.60 0.76
C HIS A 146 -3.92 7.50 1.87
N TYR A 147 -2.63 7.61 1.56
CA TYR A 147 -1.58 7.38 2.55
C TYR A 147 -1.29 8.65 3.37
N PRO A 148 -1.33 8.60 4.71
CA PRO A 148 -1.26 9.78 5.56
C PRO A 148 0.18 10.31 5.76
N TYR A 149 1.02 10.27 4.74
CA TYR A 149 2.40 10.74 4.81
C TYR A 149 2.66 11.84 3.78
N LEU A 150 3.18 12.95 4.27
CA LEU A 150 3.49 14.16 3.51
C LEU A 150 4.27 13.89 2.22
N ASN A 151 5.28 13.01 2.30
CA ASN A 151 6.18 12.72 1.19
C ASN A 151 5.56 11.84 0.10
N TYR A 152 4.39 11.24 0.33
CA TYR A 152 3.70 10.40 -0.66
C TYR A 152 2.44 11.05 -1.23
N HIS A 153 1.83 11.98 -0.51
CA HIS A 153 0.57 12.58 -0.91
C HIS A 153 0.77 13.60 -2.04
N VAL A 154 0.11 13.38 -3.19
CA VAL A 154 0.29 14.22 -4.40
C VAL A 154 -0.12 15.67 -4.18
N PHE A 155 -1.11 15.92 -3.32
CA PHE A 155 -1.62 17.25 -3.01
C PHE A 155 -0.90 17.95 -1.85
N SER A 156 0.16 17.34 -1.29
CA SER A 156 0.98 18.01 -0.27
C SER A 156 1.76 19.18 -0.86
N SER A 157 1.96 20.25 -0.09
CA SER A 157 2.79 21.40 -0.51
C SER A 157 4.19 20.93 -0.92
N LEU A 158 4.77 19.97 -0.19
CA LEU A 158 6.10 19.41 -0.52
C LEU A 158 6.17 18.86 -1.95
N ASN A 159 5.17 18.09 -2.39
CA ASN A 159 5.16 17.50 -3.73
C ASN A 159 4.74 18.50 -4.80
N LEU A 160 3.78 19.39 -4.49
CA LEU A 160 3.35 20.45 -5.41
C LEU A 160 4.46 21.45 -5.69
N GLU A 161 5.14 21.94 -4.65
CA GLU A 161 6.29 22.85 -4.81
C GLU A 161 7.41 22.23 -5.64
N ARG A 162 7.69 20.98 -5.42
CA ARG A 162 8.72 20.25 -6.17
C ARG A 162 8.39 20.11 -7.65
N MET A 163 7.13 19.83 -8.00
CA MET A 163 6.70 19.62 -9.37
C MET A 163 6.48 20.92 -10.14
N PHE A 164 6.02 21.97 -9.45
CA PHE A 164 5.50 23.19 -10.08
C PHE A 164 6.10 24.50 -9.52
N GLY A 165 7.06 24.40 -8.61
CA GLY A 165 7.62 25.55 -7.89
C GLY A 165 6.72 26.02 -6.73
N LYS A 166 7.30 26.85 -5.87
CA LYS A 166 6.62 27.38 -4.67
C LYS A 166 5.52 28.36 -5.04
N LYS A 167 4.30 28.07 -4.65
CA LYS A 167 3.09 28.87 -4.87
C LYS A 167 2.13 28.71 -3.69
N ASP A 168 1.26 29.71 -3.49
CA ASP A 168 0.18 29.64 -2.48
C ASP A 168 -1.09 29.00 -3.04
N SER A 169 -1.17 28.82 -4.36
CA SER A 169 -2.29 28.20 -5.06
C SER A 169 -1.84 27.55 -6.36
N TYR A 170 -2.60 26.56 -6.81
CA TYR A 170 -2.32 25.78 -8.01
C TYR A 170 -3.57 25.69 -8.88
N ARG A 171 -3.35 25.68 -10.19
CA ARG A 171 -4.40 25.54 -11.19
C ARG A 171 -4.72 24.06 -11.37
N ILE A 172 -6.01 23.71 -11.22
CA ILE A 172 -6.52 22.36 -11.42
C ILE A 172 -7.61 22.40 -12.48
N GLU A 173 -7.52 21.48 -13.43
CA GLU A 173 -8.50 21.32 -14.49
C GLU A 173 -9.33 20.08 -14.22
N PHE A 174 -10.65 20.26 -14.28
CA PHE A 174 -11.66 19.22 -14.09
C PHE A 174 -12.43 19.00 -15.39
N CYS A 175 -12.90 17.78 -15.60
CA CYS A 175 -13.92 17.47 -16.60
C CYS A 175 -15.24 17.22 -15.85
N GLU A 176 -16.19 18.15 -16.00
CA GLU A 176 -17.53 18.09 -15.42
C GLU A 176 -18.54 18.03 -16.55
N ASN A 177 -19.35 16.96 -16.61
CA ASN A 177 -20.36 16.73 -17.68
C ASN A 177 -19.79 16.82 -19.10
N GLY A 178 -18.50 16.50 -19.30
CA GLY A 178 -17.85 16.55 -20.60
C GLY A 178 -17.21 17.91 -20.93
N GLU A 179 -17.38 18.93 -20.07
CA GLU A 179 -16.78 20.25 -20.24
C GLU A 179 -15.53 20.41 -19.33
N LEU A 180 -14.53 21.13 -19.83
CA LEU A 180 -13.32 21.42 -19.05
C LEU A 180 -13.53 22.70 -18.22
N VAL A 181 -13.38 22.56 -16.92
CA VAL A 181 -13.48 23.65 -15.94
C VAL A 181 -12.18 23.81 -15.20
N THR A 182 -11.62 25.01 -15.20
CA THR A 182 -10.38 25.31 -14.49
C THR A 182 -10.66 26.07 -13.21
N LYS A 183 -10.05 25.65 -12.11
CA LYS A 183 -10.06 26.36 -10.80
C LYS A 183 -8.64 26.63 -10.35
N VAL A 184 -8.45 27.75 -9.65
CA VAL A 184 -7.23 28.04 -8.89
C VAL A 184 -7.54 27.77 -7.42
N ILE A 185 -6.87 26.79 -6.85
CA ILE A 185 -7.15 26.31 -5.50
C ILE A 185 -5.96 26.62 -4.60
N SER A 186 -6.23 27.30 -3.48
CA SER A 186 -5.21 27.66 -2.50
C SER A 186 -4.87 26.49 -1.59
N LEU A 187 -3.61 26.49 -1.13
CA LEU A 187 -3.17 25.62 -0.06
C LEU A 187 -3.92 25.95 1.25
N VAL A 188 -4.30 24.91 1.95
CA VAL A 188 -4.92 24.98 3.29
C VAL A 188 -4.11 24.15 4.29
N LYS A 189 -4.24 24.43 5.58
CA LYS A 189 -3.62 23.61 6.61
C LYS A 189 -4.22 22.22 6.64
N TYR A 190 -3.38 21.24 6.94
CA TYR A 190 -3.76 19.82 7.00
C TYR A 190 -4.79 19.47 8.10
N ASP A 191 -5.04 20.33 9.08
CA ASP A 191 -5.95 20.12 10.22
C ASP A 191 -7.37 19.64 9.85
N ASN A 192 -7.76 19.73 8.59
CA ASN A 192 -9.09 19.34 8.07
C ASN A 192 -9.11 17.95 7.41
N TYR A 193 -8.01 17.19 7.44
CA TYR A 193 -8.07 15.80 6.97
C TYR A 193 -8.87 14.99 7.99
N PRO A 194 -9.84 14.17 7.55
CA PRO A 194 -10.61 13.35 8.47
C PRO A 194 -9.62 12.48 9.25
N SER A 195 -9.56 12.70 10.56
CA SER A 195 -8.93 11.75 11.46
C SER A 195 -9.63 10.41 11.24
N PHE A 196 -8.86 9.35 11.02
CA PHE A 196 -9.43 8.01 11.13
C PHE A 196 -10.17 7.94 12.45
N ASN A 197 -11.43 7.51 12.39
CA ASN A 197 -12.24 7.39 13.59
C ASN A 197 -11.65 6.20 14.38
N ASP A 198 -10.76 6.46 15.32
CA ASP A 198 -10.03 5.45 16.09
C ASP A 198 -10.95 4.52 16.89
N ASP A 199 -12.24 4.90 17.05
CA ASP A 199 -13.24 4.14 17.80
C ASP A 199 -14.04 3.14 16.95
N ALA A 200 -13.97 3.19 15.62
CA ALA A 200 -14.66 2.23 14.77
C ALA A 200 -13.91 0.91 14.69
N LEU A 201 -14.61 -0.22 14.91
CA LEU A 201 -14.02 -1.54 14.67
C LEU A 201 -13.69 -1.65 13.17
N PRO A 202 -12.49 -2.16 12.83
CA PRO A 202 -12.03 -2.27 11.45
C PRO A 202 -12.67 -3.46 10.70
N PHE A 203 -13.79 -3.97 11.18
CA PHE A 203 -14.54 -5.07 10.58
C PHE A 203 -16.02 -4.95 10.91
N HIS A 204 -16.85 -5.25 9.92
CA HIS A 204 -18.31 -5.28 10.01
C HIS A 204 -18.88 -6.19 8.92
N TYR A 205 -20.17 -6.47 8.94
CA TYR A 205 -20.86 -7.23 7.90
C TYR A 205 -22.22 -6.63 7.56
N GLU A 206 -22.69 -6.97 6.36
CA GLU A 206 -24.05 -6.69 5.87
C GLU A 206 -24.64 -7.95 5.26
N ILE A 207 -25.94 -8.13 5.37
CA ILE A 207 -26.65 -9.27 4.74
C ILE A 207 -27.59 -8.73 3.70
N LYS A 208 -27.58 -9.35 2.50
CA LYS A 208 -28.43 -9.02 1.40
C LYS A 208 -28.89 -10.33 0.73
N ASP A 209 -30.16 -10.64 0.87
CA ASP A 209 -30.73 -11.90 0.45
C ASP A 209 -30.02 -13.10 1.10
N ASP A 210 -29.40 -13.98 0.33
CA ASP A 210 -28.65 -15.16 0.77
C ASP A 210 -27.13 -14.94 0.81
N THR A 211 -26.69 -13.68 0.69
CA THR A 211 -25.27 -13.29 0.64
C THR A 211 -24.91 -12.46 1.86
N ILE A 212 -23.79 -12.80 2.52
CA ILE A 212 -23.16 -11.98 3.55
C ILE A 212 -21.93 -11.25 2.98
N PHE A 213 -21.88 -9.95 3.15
CA PHE A 213 -20.75 -9.09 2.82
C PHE A 213 -19.96 -8.84 4.10
N VAL A 214 -18.73 -9.30 4.16
CA VAL A 214 -17.84 -9.19 5.32
C VAL A 214 -16.72 -8.22 4.97
N TYR A 215 -16.64 -7.09 5.67
CA TYR A 215 -15.63 -6.06 5.47
C TYR A 215 -14.56 -6.19 6.56
N ILE A 216 -13.30 -6.28 6.15
CA ILE A 216 -12.15 -6.28 7.06
C ILE A 216 -11.18 -5.20 6.56
N ASP A 217 -11.23 -4.01 7.18
CA ASP A 217 -10.46 -2.83 6.78
C ASP A 217 -9.04 -2.81 7.35
N ALA A 218 -8.72 -3.65 8.34
CA ALA A 218 -7.37 -3.85 8.86
C ALA A 218 -7.17 -5.27 9.40
N CYS A 219 -5.99 -5.83 9.20
CA CYS A 219 -5.61 -7.14 9.74
C CYS A 219 -5.18 -7.02 11.20
N ILE A 220 -6.14 -6.87 12.11
CA ILE A 220 -5.93 -6.79 13.57
C ILE A 220 -6.40 -8.11 14.21
N TYR A 221 -5.45 -8.87 14.78
CA TYR A 221 -5.76 -10.12 15.48
C TYR A 221 -5.89 -9.85 16.98
N ASN A 222 -7.11 -9.89 17.48
CA ASN A 222 -7.46 -9.74 18.89
C ASN A 222 -8.77 -10.47 19.20
N GLN A 223 -9.26 -10.40 20.44
CA GLN A 223 -10.50 -11.06 20.84
C GLN A 223 -11.69 -10.55 20.03
N ASN A 224 -11.80 -9.24 19.78
CA ASN A 224 -12.90 -8.68 18.99
C ASN A 224 -12.97 -9.28 17.58
N TYR A 225 -11.81 -9.55 16.94
CA TYR A 225 -11.75 -10.21 15.63
C TYR A 225 -12.26 -11.65 15.70
N GLN A 226 -11.85 -12.40 16.73
CA GLN A 226 -12.30 -13.78 16.93
C GLN A 226 -13.80 -13.84 17.19
N ASP A 227 -14.31 -12.97 18.06
CA ASP A 227 -15.74 -12.89 18.38
C ASP A 227 -16.57 -12.49 17.15
N PHE A 228 -16.05 -11.55 16.35
CA PHE A 228 -16.66 -11.14 15.08
C PHE A 228 -16.79 -12.29 14.09
N LEU A 229 -15.71 -13.05 13.85
CA LEU A 229 -15.77 -14.20 12.94
C LEU A 229 -16.71 -15.30 13.44
N HIS A 230 -16.74 -15.54 14.76
CA HIS A 230 -17.65 -16.47 15.37
C HIS A 230 -19.12 -16.04 15.16
N GLU A 231 -19.43 -14.77 15.40
CA GLU A 231 -20.77 -14.21 15.15
C GLU A 231 -21.17 -14.37 13.68
N VAL A 232 -20.29 -13.99 12.73
CA VAL A 232 -20.52 -14.14 11.29
C VAL A 232 -20.84 -15.60 10.95
N ALA A 233 -20.06 -16.58 11.44
CA ALA A 233 -20.27 -17.99 11.18
C ALA A 233 -21.60 -18.50 11.77
N MET A 234 -21.94 -18.11 12.99
CA MET A 234 -23.24 -18.43 13.58
C MET A 234 -24.41 -17.91 12.76
N ILE A 235 -24.31 -16.66 12.28
CA ILE A 235 -25.33 -16.03 11.45
C ILE A 235 -25.48 -16.75 10.10
N CYS A 236 -24.37 -17.12 9.46
CA CYS A 236 -24.40 -17.89 8.22
C CYS A 236 -25.16 -19.21 8.40
N ASN A 237 -24.88 -19.94 9.47
CA ASN A 237 -25.53 -21.21 9.72
C ASN A 237 -27.02 -21.05 10.08
N LYS A 238 -27.35 -20.07 10.94
CA LYS A 238 -28.73 -19.81 11.38
C LYS A 238 -29.64 -19.37 10.25
N ASN A 239 -29.13 -18.54 9.35
CA ASN A 239 -29.91 -17.92 8.26
C ASN A 239 -29.75 -18.66 6.93
N SER A 240 -29.04 -19.79 6.90
CA SER A 240 -28.76 -20.58 5.68
C SER A 240 -28.16 -19.74 4.56
N ILE A 241 -27.21 -18.85 4.91
CA ILE A 241 -26.49 -18.00 3.93
C ILE A 241 -25.69 -18.91 2.98
N GLN A 242 -25.80 -18.65 1.68
CA GLN A 242 -25.18 -19.49 0.64
C GLN A 242 -23.88 -18.87 0.08
N HIS A 243 -23.75 -17.56 0.14
CA HIS A 243 -22.65 -16.83 -0.47
C HIS A 243 -21.99 -15.86 0.53
N MET A 244 -20.66 -15.74 0.44
CA MET A 244 -19.90 -14.76 1.19
C MET A 244 -19.06 -13.89 0.24
N VAL A 245 -19.09 -12.59 0.42
CA VAL A 245 -18.16 -11.64 -0.19
C VAL A 245 -17.26 -11.08 0.92
N LEU A 246 -15.97 -11.46 0.90
CA LEU A 246 -14.96 -10.89 1.79
C LEU A 246 -14.34 -9.67 1.12
N ASP A 247 -14.61 -8.48 1.63
CA ASP A 247 -14.05 -7.23 1.12
C ASP A 247 -12.78 -6.83 1.89
N LEU A 248 -11.64 -6.86 1.20
CA LEU A 248 -10.33 -6.43 1.67
C LEU A 248 -9.85 -5.17 0.92
N SER A 249 -10.72 -4.52 0.16
CA SER A 249 -10.34 -3.46 -0.80
C SER A 249 -9.70 -2.23 -0.13
N LYS A 250 -10.04 -1.95 1.13
CA LYS A 250 -9.49 -0.84 1.93
C LYS A 250 -8.41 -1.25 2.92
N ASN A 251 -8.04 -2.54 2.95
CA ASN A 251 -7.16 -3.10 3.98
C ASN A 251 -5.68 -2.95 3.63
N MET A 252 -4.97 -2.11 4.34
CA MET A 252 -3.52 -1.87 4.17
C MET A 252 -2.63 -2.92 4.87
N GLY A 253 -3.21 -3.96 5.48
CA GLY A 253 -2.48 -5.03 6.13
C GLY A 253 -2.51 -4.99 7.66
N GLY A 254 -1.48 -5.55 8.27
CA GLY A 254 -1.36 -5.73 9.73
C GLY A 254 -0.71 -7.08 10.05
N THR A 255 -1.35 -7.91 10.86
CA THR A 255 -0.84 -9.25 11.20
C THR A 255 -1.44 -10.35 10.35
N THR A 256 -0.61 -11.33 9.94
CA THR A 256 -1.06 -12.49 9.17
C THR A 256 -1.82 -13.54 10.01
N SER A 257 -1.82 -13.43 11.33
CA SER A 257 -2.57 -14.33 12.22
C SER A 257 -4.09 -14.30 11.97
N VAL A 258 -4.62 -13.24 11.39
CA VAL A 258 -6.03 -13.14 10.98
C VAL A 258 -6.41 -14.20 9.94
N ILE A 259 -5.45 -14.67 9.13
CA ILE A 259 -5.67 -15.60 8.02
C ILE A 259 -6.01 -16.99 8.57
N ASP A 260 -5.18 -17.49 9.50
CA ASP A 260 -5.36 -18.82 10.08
C ASP A 260 -6.70 -18.90 10.84
N GLU A 261 -7.04 -17.84 11.59
CA GLU A 261 -8.34 -17.75 12.28
C GLU A 261 -9.50 -17.77 11.29
N PHE A 262 -9.45 -16.96 10.20
CA PHE A 262 -10.49 -16.97 9.17
C PHE A 262 -10.66 -18.37 8.55
N ILE A 263 -9.54 -19.01 8.16
CA ILE A 263 -9.55 -20.33 7.53
C ILE A 263 -10.14 -21.38 8.47
N SER A 264 -10.01 -21.22 9.80
CA SER A 264 -10.63 -22.15 10.76
C SER A 264 -12.16 -22.19 10.70
N TYR A 265 -12.79 -21.18 10.10
CA TYR A 265 -14.24 -21.16 9.84
C TYR A 265 -14.61 -21.66 8.43
N THR A 266 -13.69 -22.26 7.69
CA THR A 266 -13.93 -22.85 6.37
C THR A 266 -13.92 -24.37 6.41
N HIS A 267 -14.41 -25.02 5.35
CA HIS A 267 -14.51 -26.47 5.24
C HIS A 267 -13.18 -27.17 4.96
N VAL A 268 -12.10 -26.42 4.66
CA VAL A 268 -10.81 -27.03 4.32
C VAL A 268 -10.14 -27.61 5.56
N THR A 269 -9.52 -28.78 5.41
CA THR A 269 -8.78 -29.45 6.49
C THR A 269 -7.27 -29.25 6.42
N ASN A 270 -6.77 -28.77 5.28
CA ASN A 270 -5.37 -28.42 5.08
C ASN A 270 -5.26 -27.35 4.01
N TYR A 271 -4.18 -26.55 4.05
CA TYR A 271 -3.88 -25.51 3.06
C TYR A 271 -2.38 -25.25 2.98
N GLN A 272 -1.93 -24.65 1.88
CA GLN A 272 -0.55 -24.25 1.71
C GLN A 272 -0.36 -22.82 2.21
N PRO A 273 0.57 -22.58 3.18
CA PRO A 273 0.90 -21.23 3.63
C PRO A 273 1.82 -20.54 2.63
N TYR A 274 2.11 -19.27 2.87
CA TYR A 274 3.24 -18.59 2.23
C TYR A 274 4.56 -19.23 2.67
N SER A 275 5.53 -19.39 1.75
CA SER A 275 6.90 -19.58 2.18
C SER A 275 7.49 -18.26 2.65
N THR A 276 8.21 -18.30 3.77
CA THR A 276 8.85 -17.13 4.36
C THR A 276 10.34 -17.40 4.58
N ILE A 277 11.17 -16.55 4.00
CA ILE A 277 12.62 -16.61 4.12
C ILE A 277 13.09 -15.35 4.87
N ASP A 278 13.82 -15.55 5.95
CA ASP A 278 14.38 -14.48 6.80
C ASP A 278 15.85 -14.24 6.44
N TYR A 279 16.17 -12.97 6.23
CA TYR A 279 17.53 -12.48 5.92
C TYR A 279 18.04 -11.51 6.99
N SER A 280 17.39 -11.46 8.16
CA SER A 280 17.80 -10.56 9.26
C SER A 280 19.16 -10.91 9.87
N CYS A 281 19.67 -12.11 9.60
CA CYS A 281 20.99 -12.60 9.98
C CYS A 281 21.84 -12.83 8.73
N ASP A 282 23.16 -13.04 8.90
CA ASP A 282 24.10 -13.26 7.81
C ASP A 282 23.80 -14.53 7.00
N THR A 283 22.91 -15.39 7.47
CA THR A 283 22.49 -16.63 6.80
C THR A 283 21.00 -16.60 6.49
N GLU A 284 20.64 -17.04 5.26
CA GLU A 284 19.25 -17.27 4.86
C GLU A 284 18.61 -18.33 5.76
N LYS A 285 17.43 -18.01 6.33
CA LYS A 285 16.69 -18.94 7.16
C LYS A 285 15.25 -19.10 6.64
N ILE A 286 14.89 -20.32 6.27
CA ILE A 286 13.50 -20.66 5.95
C ILE A 286 12.70 -20.73 7.25
N ILE A 287 11.79 -19.78 7.44
CA ILE A 287 10.85 -19.72 8.58
C ILE A 287 9.66 -20.63 8.30
N GLU A 288 9.14 -20.59 7.08
CA GLU A 288 8.00 -21.36 6.66
C GLU A 288 8.17 -21.81 5.21
N ASP A 289 7.72 -23.04 4.91
CA ASP A 289 7.80 -23.64 3.59
C ASP A 289 6.41 -24.06 3.12
N ARG A 290 5.90 -23.42 2.04
CA ARG A 290 4.60 -23.71 1.42
C ARG A 290 4.41 -25.20 1.11
N ARG A 291 5.50 -25.93 0.80
CA ARG A 291 5.46 -27.36 0.46
C ARG A 291 5.05 -28.27 1.64
N LYS A 292 5.19 -27.80 2.87
CA LYS A 292 4.85 -28.60 4.06
C LYS A 292 3.35 -28.61 4.35
N GLY A 293 2.61 -27.60 3.88
CA GLY A 293 1.21 -27.41 4.20
C GLY A 293 0.97 -27.05 5.68
N ARG A 294 -0.24 -26.65 5.97
CA ARG A 294 -0.76 -26.46 7.33
C ARG A 294 -2.05 -27.26 7.51
N ILE A 295 -2.19 -27.90 8.66
CA ILE A 295 -3.43 -28.57 9.06
C ILE A 295 -4.36 -27.49 9.62
N ASN A 296 -5.59 -27.48 9.14
CA ASN A 296 -6.67 -26.68 9.68
C ASN A 296 -7.59 -27.58 10.54
N SER A 297 -8.10 -27.02 11.62
CA SER A 297 -9.09 -27.65 12.48
C SER A 297 -10.39 -26.83 12.41
N PRO A 298 -11.34 -27.21 11.54
CA PRO A 298 -12.57 -26.44 11.35
C PRO A 298 -13.35 -26.27 12.66
N LYS A 299 -13.91 -25.07 12.85
CA LYS A 299 -14.78 -24.73 13.98
C LYS A 299 -16.15 -25.43 13.86
N GLU A 300 -16.98 -25.32 14.88
CA GLU A 300 -18.34 -25.88 14.89
C GLU A 300 -19.27 -25.23 13.88
N TYR A 301 -19.22 -23.88 13.79
CA TYR A 301 -19.97 -23.11 12.79
C TYR A 301 -19.02 -22.68 11.68
N LEU A 302 -19.47 -22.83 10.43
CA LEU A 302 -18.63 -22.57 9.26
C LEU A 302 -19.25 -21.50 8.35
N PHE A 303 -18.40 -20.83 7.58
CA PHE A 303 -18.81 -19.96 6.50
C PHE A 303 -19.40 -20.76 5.34
N PRO A 304 -20.14 -20.11 4.41
CA PRO A 304 -20.56 -20.75 3.16
C PRO A 304 -19.35 -21.27 2.37
N GLU A 305 -19.56 -22.32 1.55
CA GLU A 305 -18.50 -22.81 0.67
C GLU A 305 -18.17 -21.86 -0.49
N ASP A 306 -19.16 -21.09 -0.96
CA ASP A 306 -18.94 -20.09 -2.03
C ASP A 306 -18.48 -18.75 -1.43
N ILE A 307 -17.18 -18.62 -1.33
CA ILE A 307 -16.53 -17.39 -0.85
C ILE A 307 -15.91 -16.67 -2.03
N GLN A 308 -16.19 -15.38 -2.16
CA GLN A 308 -15.56 -14.49 -3.11
C GLN A 308 -14.78 -13.41 -2.35
N VAL A 309 -13.60 -13.05 -2.84
CA VAL A 309 -12.77 -12.01 -2.23
C VAL A 309 -12.68 -10.81 -3.18
N LYS A 310 -12.94 -9.62 -2.63
CA LYS A 310 -12.75 -8.35 -3.29
C LYS A 310 -11.46 -7.70 -2.78
N VAL A 311 -10.65 -7.17 -3.70
CA VAL A 311 -9.40 -6.46 -3.41
C VAL A 311 -9.42 -5.07 -4.03
N GLY A 312 -8.55 -4.17 -3.56
CA GLY A 312 -8.42 -2.81 -4.08
C GLY A 312 -6.96 -2.34 -4.05
N TYR A 313 -6.74 -1.09 -4.42
CA TYR A 313 -5.40 -0.49 -4.41
C TYR A 313 -4.77 -0.51 -3.02
N ASP A 314 -5.58 -0.42 -1.97
CA ASP A 314 -5.14 -0.43 -0.57
C ASP A 314 -4.92 -1.85 -0.04
N THR A 315 -5.33 -2.90 -0.77
CA THR A 315 -5.05 -4.29 -0.37
C THR A 315 -3.55 -4.56 -0.44
N PHE A 316 -2.89 -4.40 0.71
CA PHE A 316 -1.42 -4.47 0.80
C PHE A 316 -0.96 -5.32 1.98
N SER A 317 0.30 -5.75 1.99
CA SER A 317 0.93 -6.48 3.10
C SER A 317 0.12 -7.71 3.52
N ALA A 318 -0.27 -7.85 4.81
CA ALA A 318 -1.03 -8.98 5.33
C ALA A 318 -2.38 -9.16 4.64
N ALA A 319 -3.07 -8.09 4.23
CA ALA A 319 -4.33 -8.16 3.49
C ALA A 319 -4.17 -8.82 2.11
N ARG A 320 -3.10 -8.46 1.39
CA ARG A 320 -2.75 -9.13 0.14
C ARG A 320 -2.38 -10.60 0.38
N THR A 321 -1.58 -10.89 1.42
CA THR A 321 -1.26 -12.27 1.81
C THR A 321 -2.54 -13.06 2.11
N PHE A 322 -3.52 -12.43 2.75
CA PHE A 322 -4.82 -13.03 3.05
C PHE A 322 -5.56 -13.40 1.75
N ALA A 323 -5.80 -12.44 0.88
CA ALA A 323 -6.48 -12.70 -0.40
C ALA A 323 -5.78 -13.79 -1.23
N VAL A 324 -4.44 -13.72 -1.36
CA VAL A 324 -3.65 -14.71 -2.11
C VAL A 324 -3.75 -16.09 -1.47
N THR A 325 -3.69 -16.19 -0.14
CA THR A 325 -3.79 -17.49 0.54
C THR A 325 -5.13 -18.15 0.25
N LEU A 326 -6.23 -17.40 0.30
CA LEU A 326 -7.55 -17.94 -0.01
C LEU A 326 -7.69 -18.37 -1.48
N ILE A 327 -7.19 -17.54 -2.40
CA ILE A 327 -7.29 -17.79 -3.86
C ILE A 327 -6.43 -18.98 -4.26
N ASP A 328 -5.17 -19.03 -3.82
CA ASP A 328 -4.21 -20.08 -4.22
C ASP A 328 -4.57 -21.46 -3.67
N ASN A 329 -5.29 -21.49 -2.55
CA ASN A 329 -5.80 -22.72 -1.96
C ASN A 329 -7.24 -23.07 -2.41
N ASN A 330 -7.81 -22.35 -3.38
CA ASN A 330 -9.19 -22.52 -3.85
C ASN A 330 -10.25 -22.40 -2.74
N ILE A 331 -9.95 -21.67 -1.67
CA ILE A 331 -10.90 -21.37 -0.58
C ILE A 331 -11.85 -20.26 -1.02
N ALA A 332 -11.35 -19.30 -1.80
CA ALA A 332 -12.16 -18.23 -2.37
C ALA A 332 -11.81 -17.96 -3.83
N LYS A 333 -12.75 -17.33 -4.55
CA LYS A 333 -12.54 -16.83 -5.92
C LYS A 333 -12.37 -15.32 -5.88
N LEU A 334 -11.52 -14.78 -6.75
CA LEU A 334 -11.43 -13.32 -6.90
C LEU A 334 -12.71 -12.79 -7.55
N LEU A 335 -13.42 -11.92 -6.84
CA LEU A 335 -14.61 -11.23 -7.33
C LEU A 335 -14.23 -10.09 -8.28
N GLU A 336 -13.46 -9.12 -7.77
CA GLU A 336 -13.06 -7.92 -8.51
C GLU A 336 -11.82 -7.25 -7.89
N GLY A 337 -11.25 -6.29 -8.61
CA GLY A 337 -10.21 -5.37 -8.15
C GLY A 337 -8.78 -5.80 -8.51
N CYS A 338 -7.83 -4.95 -8.11
CA CYS A 338 -6.39 -5.17 -8.22
C CYS A 338 -5.70 -4.81 -6.92
N SER A 339 -4.81 -5.68 -6.44
CA SER A 339 -4.06 -5.43 -5.20
C SER A 339 -2.95 -4.40 -5.37
N GLY A 340 -2.72 -3.61 -4.32
CA GLY A 340 -1.65 -2.61 -4.23
C GLY A 340 -0.23 -3.19 -4.08
N GLY A 341 -0.03 -4.50 -4.15
CA GLY A 341 1.28 -5.14 -4.08
C GLY A 341 1.35 -6.43 -4.87
N LYS A 342 2.56 -6.90 -5.12
CA LYS A 342 2.81 -8.19 -5.78
C LYS A 342 2.49 -9.34 -4.84
N PRO A 343 1.97 -10.47 -5.36
CA PRO A 343 1.76 -11.68 -4.55
C PRO A 343 3.03 -12.14 -3.84
N ASN A 344 4.15 -12.18 -4.54
CA ASN A 344 5.46 -12.37 -3.94
C ASN A 344 6.10 -11.02 -3.60
N SER A 345 6.63 -10.87 -2.39
CA SER A 345 7.13 -9.56 -1.93
C SER A 345 8.17 -9.65 -0.82
N PHE A 346 8.89 -8.56 -0.64
CA PHE A 346 9.63 -8.31 0.59
C PHE A 346 8.69 -7.82 1.71
N GLY A 347 9.14 -7.86 2.97
CA GLY A 347 8.38 -7.38 4.10
C GLY A 347 9.03 -7.66 5.45
N ALA A 348 8.24 -7.64 6.53
CA ALA A 348 8.70 -7.72 7.91
C ALA A 348 9.85 -6.73 8.19
N PRO A 349 9.62 -5.41 7.98
CA PRO A 349 10.69 -4.45 8.02
C PRO A 349 11.19 -4.18 9.45
N ILE A 350 12.49 -4.01 9.59
CA ILE A 350 13.07 -3.29 10.72
C ILE A 350 12.77 -1.81 10.59
N LYS A 351 12.64 -1.12 11.73
CA LYS A 351 12.39 0.32 11.83
C LYS A 351 13.59 0.96 12.46
N ASP A 352 14.03 2.09 11.90
CA ASP A 352 15.16 2.85 12.43
C ASP A 352 14.99 4.35 12.10
N TYR A 353 15.93 5.18 12.58
CA TYR A 353 15.90 6.63 12.43
C TYR A 353 17.22 7.14 11.88
N LEU A 354 17.15 8.09 10.96
CA LEU A 354 18.34 8.79 10.50
C LEU A 354 19.02 9.51 11.68
N PRO A 355 20.35 9.44 11.81
CA PRO A 355 21.04 9.85 13.04
C PRO A 355 20.91 11.35 13.36
N VAL A 356 20.81 12.20 12.35
CA VAL A 356 20.74 13.67 12.51
C VAL A 356 19.31 14.17 12.41
N SER A 357 18.66 13.96 11.26
CA SER A 357 17.30 14.47 10.98
C SER A 357 16.21 13.75 11.77
N LYS A 358 16.48 12.55 12.29
CA LYS A 358 15.50 11.70 12.97
C LYS A 358 14.35 11.24 12.08
N ILE A 359 14.49 11.35 10.76
CA ILE A 359 13.53 10.77 9.83
C ILE A 359 13.46 9.27 10.07
N LYS A 360 12.24 8.77 10.29
CA LYS A 360 11.97 7.36 10.43
C LYS A 360 12.02 6.68 9.06
N PHE A 361 12.68 5.53 9.01
CA PHE A 361 12.69 4.69 7.83
C PHE A 361 12.52 3.22 8.17
N ARG A 362 12.22 2.41 7.15
CA ARG A 362 12.02 0.96 7.26
C ARG A 362 12.81 0.26 6.17
N VAL A 363 13.31 -0.92 6.48
CA VAL A 363 14.00 -1.82 5.53
C VAL A 363 13.49 -3.23 5.73
N SER A 364 13.00 -3.86 4.67
CA SER A 364 12.53 -5.25 4.69
C SER A 364 13.65 -6.22 5.05
N THR A 365 13.30 -7.27 5.80
CA THR A 365 14.22 -8.33 6.22
C THR A 365 13.81 -9.71 5.75
N ARG A 366 12.60 -9.86 5.21
CA ARG A 366 12.05 -11.15 4.76
C ARG A 366 11.57 -11.09 3.33
N TYR A 367 11.55 -12.25 2.70
CA TYR A 367 10.89 -12.47 1.43
C TYR A 367 9.78 -13.49 1.58
N PHE A 368 8.61 -13.16 1.02
CA PHE A 368 7.40 -13.96 1.08
C PHE A 368 7.06 -14.46 -0.32
N MET A 369 6.88 -15.79 -0.47
CA MET A 369 6.46 -16.43 -1.70
C MET A 369 5.07 -17.03 -1.52
N ARG A 370 4.19 -16.75 -2.46
CA ARG A 370 2.79 -17.20 -2.48
C ARG A 370 2.67 -18.72 -2.41
N PRO A 371 1.52 -19.25 -1.95
CA PRO A 371 1.27 -20.69 -1.88
C PRO A 371 1.44 -21.39 -3.22
N ASP A 372 0.81 -20.90 -4.29
CA ASP A 372 0.90 -21.48 -5.63
C ASP A 372 2.13 -20.98 -6.40
N GLY A 373 3.19 -21.77 -6.40
CA GLY A 373 4.44 -21.47 -7.10
C GLY A 373 4.34 -21.38 -8.62
N THR A 374 3.30 -21.93 -9.21
CA THR A 374 3.11 -21.83 -10.67
C THR A 374 2.75 -20.41 -11.11
N ARG A 375 2.33 -19.57 -10.15
CA ARG A 375 1.91 -18.18 -10.35
C ARG A 375 2.91 -17.15 -9.83
N ASP A 376 4.14 -17.56 -9.52
CA ASP A 376 5.18 -16.70 -8.92
C ASP A 376 5.53 -15.45 -9.76
N SER A 377 5.25 -15.44 -11.06
CA SER A 377 5.50 -14.32 -11.97
C SER A 377 4.40 -13.25 -12.00
N GLU A 378 3.30 -13.43 -11.28
CA GLU A 378 2.21 -12.45 -11.27
C GLU A 378 2.59 -11.17 -10.51
N GLU A 379 2.34 -10.03 -11.15
CA GLU A 379 2.67 -8.69 -10.62
C GLU A 379 1.57 -8.10 -9.72
N SER A 380 0.36 -8.64 -9.76
CA SER A 380 -0.77 -8.28 -8.87
C SER A 380 -1.83 -9.37 -8.86
N ILE A 381 -2.67 -9.38 -7.82
CA ILE A 381 -3.93 -10.11 -7.86
C ILE A 381 -4.87 -9.28 -8.73
N ARG A 382 -5.37 -9.84 -9.81
CA ARG A 382 -6.37 -9.20 -10.67
C ARG A 382 -7.20 -10.24 -11.41
N LYS A 383 -8.46 -9.90 -11.69
CA LYS A 383 -9.30 -10.72 -12.56
C LYS A 383 -8.82 -10.56 -13.99
N ILE A 384 -8.38 -11.66 -14.59
CA ILE A 384 -8.06 -11.68 -16.03
C ILE A 384 -9.39 -11.73 -16.77
N VAL A 385 -9.78 -10.61 -17.36
CA VAL A 385 -10.88 -10.59 -18.32
C VAL A 385 -10.33 -11.22 -19.59
N ARG A 386 -10.78 -12.44 -19.90
CA ARG A 386 -10.46 -13.13 -21.15
C ARG A 386 -11.43 -12.70 -22.25
#